data_af9bece2062355448d94d099524257ba
#
_entry.id   af9bece2062355448d94d099524257ba
#
_cell.length_a   1.000
_cell.length_b   1.000
_cell.length_c   1.000
_cell.angle_alpha   90.00
_cell.angle_beta   90.00
_cell.angle_gamma   90.00
#
_symmetry.space_group_name_H-M   'P 1'
#
loop_
_entity.id
_entity.type
_entity.pdbx_description
1 polymer ?
#
loop_
_entity_poly.entity_id
_entity_poly.type
_entity_poly.pdbx_seq_one_letter_code
_entity_poly.pdbx_strand_id
1 'polypeptide(L)'
;MKKKYLVAATGLALLGLSMSACSSNSGSKSDSAKTSQQKKKNETISQNKELREKFDQIKVGELSNHGEGGSTIQDVEKLLGKPNTTDTTTVDSYKTKSYIWNKGAVTVTVQFAPDKVVTKDITGFKWGKRDEKLDLAAFNSIQDGTSYDDVVKKYGEPDSLNESLLLGTKTVTALWYTGIKGKDAGANASLTFENNSLTSKTQTDLK
;
A
#
# COMPACT_ATOMS: atom_id res chain seq x y z
N MET A 1 -8.36 34.36 -16.77
CA MET A 1 -7.62 33.30 -17.47
C MET A 1 -7.64 32.08 -16.57
N LYS A 2 -8.38 31.02 -16.95
CA LYS A 2 -8.49 29.80 -16.13
C LYS A 2 -7.31 28.87 -16.46
N LYS A 3 -6.37 28.70 -15.54
CA LYS A 3 -5.28 27.73 -15.69
C LYS A 3 -5.82 26.34 -15.39
N LYS A 4 -5.84 25.48 -16.42
CA LYS A 4 -6.15 24.04 -16.28
C LYS A 4 -4.86 23.35 -15.85
N TYR A 5 -4.86 22.75 -14.67
CA TYR A 5 -3.75 21.89 -14.22
C TYR A 5 -3.98 20.49 -14.81
N LEU A 6 -2.98 20.06 -15.60
CA LEU A 6 -2.94 18.71 -16.17
C LEU A 6 -2.24 17.82 -15.14
N VAL A 7 -2.99 16.91 -14.51
CA VAL A 7 -2.41 15.88 -13.65
C VAL A 7 -1.85 14.79 -14.56
N ALA A 8 -0.54 14.66 -14.62
CA ALA A 8 0.13 13.57 -15.32
C ALA A 8 0.07 12.31 -14.46
N ALA A 9 -0.77 11.35 -14.84
CA ALA A 9 -0.76 10.01 -14.27
C ALA A 9 0.48 9.25 -14.79
N THR A 10 1.46 9.00 -13.93
CA THR A 10 2.59 8.13 -14.22
C THR A 10 2.15 6.68 -14.18
N GLY A 11 2.12 6.05 -15.35
CA GLY A 11 1.76 4.65 -15.52
C GLY A 11 2.78 3.70 -14.90
N LEU A 12 2.29 2.77 -14.09
CA LEU A 12 3.05 1.63 -13.57
C LEU A 12 3.17 0.58 -14.69
N ALA A 13 4.39 0.30 -15.13
CA ALA A 13 4.67 -0.80 -16.06
C ALA A 13 4.66 -2.14 -15.30
N LEU A 14 3.70 -2.99 -15.60
CA LEU A 14 3.64 -4.39 -15.13
C LEU A 14 4.52 -5.27 -16.02
N LEU A 15 5.62 -5.78 -15.47
CA LEU A 15 6.41 -6.84 -16.10
C LEU A 15 5.76 -8.21 -15.80
N GLY A 16 5.21 -8.83 -16.82
CA GLY A 16 4.67 -10.18 -16.76
C GLY A 16 5.77 -11.23 -16.66
N LEU A 17 5.67 -12.11 -15.67
CA LEU A 17 6.46 -13.34 -15.56
C LEU A 17 5.58 -14.53 -15.96
N SER A 18 5.91 -15.14 -17.11
CA SER A 18 5.32 -16.40 -17.58
C SER A 18 5.88 -17.59 -16.78
N MET A 19 5.00 -18.35 -16.13
CA MET A 19 5.36 -19.66 -15.56
C MET A 19 5.01 -20.77 -16.53
N SER A 20 6.03 -21.48 -17.01
CA SER A 20 5.88 -22.75 -17.73
C SER A 20 5.64 -23.88 -16.74
N ALA A 21 4.53 -24.60 -16.93
CA ALA A 21 4.20 -25.82 -16.20
C ALA A 21 4.88 -27.01 -16.90
N CYS A 22 5.69 -27.79 -16.17
CA CYS A 22 6.05 -29.14 -16.53
C CYS A 22 5.29 -30.14 -15.65
N SER A 23 4.50 -30.98 -16.30
CA SER A 23 3.82 -32.14 -15.75
C SER A 23 4.73 -33.36 -15.82
N SER A 24 4.88 -34.13 -14.72
CA SER A 24 4.97 -35.60 -14.76
C SER A 24 4.86 -36.23 -13.36
N ASN A 25 3.86 -36.90 -13.18
CA ASN A 25 3.44 -38.19 -12.61
C ASN A 25 4.16 -38.83 -11.41
N SER A 26 3.30 -39.22 -10.45
CA SER A 26 3.24 -40.38 -9.53
C SER A 26 4.04 -40.33 -8.22
N GLY A 27 3.33 -40.54 -7.12
CA GLY A 27 3.82 -41.23 -5.92
C GLY A 27 3.73 -40.44 -4.63
N SER A 28 2.60 -40.59 -3.95
CA SER A 28 2.44 -40.60 -2.47
C SER A 28 3.52 -39.89 -1.59
N LYS A 29 3.37 -38.60 -1.37
CA LYS A 29 3.88 -37.83 -0.23
C LYS A 29 3.09 -36.52 -0.05
N SER A 30 1.78 -36.58 0.19
CA SER A 30 0.93 -35.39 0.10
C SER A 30 0.75 -34.58 1.40
N ASP A 31 1.06 -35.13 2.57
CA ASP A 31 0.74 -34.44 3.83
C ASP A 31 1.86 -33.54 4.36
N SER A 32 3.12 -33.94 4.21
CA SER A 32 4.26 -33.12 4.68
C SER A 32 4.45 -31.84 3.84
N ALA A 33 4.16 -31.89 2.53
CA ALA A 33 4.27 -30.73 1.65
C ALA A 33 3.17 -29.70 1.91
N LYS A 34 1.95 -30.15 2.16
CA LYS A 34 0.82 -29.25 2.52
C LYS A 34 1.05 -28.55 3.85
N THR A 35 1.56 -29.26 4.85
CA THR A 35 1.85 -28.71 6.18
C THR A 35 2.97 -27.68 6.12
N SER A 36 4.05 -27.91 5.35
CA SER A 36 5.15 -26.96 5.20
C SER A 36 4.76 -25.71 4.40
N GLN A 37 3.92 -25.85 3.38
CA GLN A 37 3.38 -24.69 2.63
C GLN A 37 2.44 -23.85 3.50
N GLN A 38 1.57 -24.48 4.30
CA GLN A 38 0.68 -23.77 5.21
C GLN A 38 1.47 -23.01 6.29
N LYS A 39 2.52 -23.64 6.85
CA LYS A 39 3.40 -23.00 7.84
C LYS A 39 4.10 -21.78 7.25
N LYS A 40 4.71 -21.91 6.06
CA LYS A 40 5.34 -20.75 5.36
C LYS A 40 4.34 -19.64 5.06
N LYS A 41 3.11 -19.97 4.65
CA LYS A 41 2.06 -18.98 4.40
C LYS A 41 1.68 -18.22 5.67
N ASN A 42 1.52 -18.92 6.79
CA ASN A 42 1.18 -18.28 8.06
C ASN A 42 2.32 -17.41 8.58
N GLU A 43 3.58 -17.83 8.45
CA GLU A 43 4.76 -17.03 8.76
C GLU A 43 4.82 -15.75 7.93
N THR A 44 4.56 -15.81 6.63
CA THR A 44 4.52 -14.64 5.74
C THR A 44 3.43 -13.65 6.15
N ILE A 45 2.24 -14.13 6.50
CA ILE A 45 1.13 -13.28 6.95
C ILE A 45 1.49 -12.59 8.28
N SER A 46 2.10 -13.30 9.22
CA SER A 46 2.53 -12.75 10.51
C SER A 46 3.59 -11.67 10.32
N GLN A 47 4.61 -11.92 9.48
CA GLN A 47 5.66 -10.95 9.16
C GLN A 47 5.11 -9.69 8.48
N ASN A 48 4.14 -9.85 7.58
CA ASN A 48 3.51 -8.70 6.91
C ASN A 48 2.72 -7.85 7.92
N LYS A 49 2.02 -8.47 8.87
CA LYS A 49 1.30 -7.76 9.92
C LYS A 49 2.26 -6.95 10.81
N GLU A 50 3.36 -7.54 11.26
CA GLU A 50 4.39 -6.83 12.03
C GLU A 50 4.99 -5.66 11.24
N LEU A 51 5.26 -5.87 9.95
CA LEU A 51 5.79 -4.81 9.09
C LEU A 51 4.80 -3.66 8.94
N ARG A 52 3.49 -3.95 8.82
CA ARG A 52 2.45 -2.94 8.77
C ARG A 52 2.36 -2.15 10.08
N GLU A 53 2.44 -2.81 11.23
CA GLU A 53 2.46 -2.15 12.54
C GLU A 53 3.67 -1.21 12.70
N LYS A 54 4.83 -1.59 12.14
CA LYS A 54 6.02 -0.72 12.10
C LYS A 54 5.84 0.45 11.13
N PHE A 55 5.25 0.21 9.97
CA PHE A 55 4.94 1.26 8.99
C PHE A 55 3.97 2.31 9.58
N ASP A 56 2.97 1.87 10.32
CA ASP A 56 1.98 2.77 10.93
C ASP A 56 2.59 3.71 12.00
N GLN A 57 3.71 3.31 12.62
CA GLN A 57 4.46 4.14 13.58
C GLN A 57 5.27 5.26 12.90
N ILE A 58 5.51 5.20 11.60
CA ILE A 58 6.22 6.22 10.85
C ILE A 58 5.31 7.43 10.69
N LYS A 59 5.71 8.58 11.22
CA LYS A 59 4.97 9.83 11.11
C LYS A 59 5.37 10.57 9.85
N VAL A 60 4.38 11.00 9.08
CA VAL A 60 4.56 11.89 7.92
C VAL A 60 4.49 13.34 8.42
N GLY A 61 5.44 14.15 8.03
CA GLY A 61 5.52 15.57 8.34
C GLY A 61 5.14 16.45 7.15
N GLU A 62 5.01 17.74 7.40
CA GLU A 62 4.55 18.74 6.44
C GLU A 62 5.62 18.99 5.35
N LEU A 63 5.29 18.65 4.10
CA LEU A 63 6.22 18.78 2.97
C LEU A 63 6.63 20.24 2.73
N SER A 64 5.67 21.17 2.81
CA SER A 64 5.93 22.61 2.61
C SER A 64 6.83 23.22 3.70
N ASN A 65 6.96 22.54 4.84
CA ASN A 65 7.84 22.92 5.95
C ASN A 65 8.94 21.86 6.22
N HIS A 66 9.56 21.37 5.14
CA HIS A 66 10.72 20.46 5.21
C HIS A 66 10.52 19.21 6.08
N GLY A 67 9.30 18.68 6.12
CA GLY A 67 8.97 17.46 6.88
C GLY A 67 8.77 17.72 8.38
N GLU A 68 8.48 18.95 8.81
CA GLU A 68 8.20 19.22 10.22
C GLU A 68 7.12 18.27 10.77
N GLY A 69 7.35 17.73 11.97
CA GLY A 69 6.49 16.73 12.62
C GLY A 69 6.71 15.30 12.14
N GLY A 70 7.45 15.09 11.06
CA GLY A 70 7.75 13.75 10.53
C GLY A 70 8.84 13.01 11.30
N SER A 71 8.84 11.68 11.20
CA SER A 71 9.90 10.80 11.72
C SER A 71 11.23 11.13 11.05
N THR A 72 12.34 10.96 11.79
CA THR A 72 13.69 11.10 11.22
C THR A 72 14.09 9.84 10.43
N ILE A 73 15.14 9.95 9.61
CA ILE A 73 15.76 8.78 8.96
C ILE A 73 16.12 7.71 10.01
N GLN A 74 16.71 8.12 11.14
CA GLN A 74 17.12 7.23 12.21
C GLN A 74 15.92 6.53 12.88
N ASP A 75 14.80 7.22 13.07
CA ASP A 75 13.57 6.62 13.60
C ASP A 75 13.04 5.54 12.67
N VAL A 76 13.01 5.81 11.37
CA VAL A 76 12.55 4.84 10.36
C VAL A 76 13.51 3.65 10.26
N GLU A 77 14.83 3.87 10.25
CA GLU A 77 15.81 2.79 10.25
C GLU A 77 15.75 1.95 11.53
N LYS A 78 15.40 2.52 12.67
CA LYS A 78 15.17 1.76 13.91
C LYS A 78 13.97 0.81 13.79
N LEU A 79 12.92 1.21 13.08
CA LEU A 79 11.71 0.40 12.85
C LEU A 79 11.92 -0.68 11.78
N LEU A 80 12.50 -0.31 10.64
CA LEU A 80 12.55 -1.13 9.43
C LEU A 80 13.92 -1.78 9.16
N GLY A 81 14.97 -1.33 9.88
CA GLY A 81 16.36 -1.66 9.59
C GLY A 81 16.93 -0.77 8.48
N LYS A 82 18.13 -1.12 7.98
CA LYS A 82 18.73 -0.39 6.85
C LYS A 82 17.94 -0.59 5.56
N PRO A 83 17.78 0.46 4.72
CA PRO A 83 17.11 0.35 3.43
C PRO A 83 17.90 -0.54 2.46
N ASN A 84 17.19 -1.17 1.52
CA ASN A 84 17.79 -1.92 0.42
C ASN A 84 18.35 -0.98 -0.65
N THR A 85 17.66 0.14 -0.89
CA THR A 85 18.02 1.11 -1.92
C THR A 85 17.71 2.51 -1.43
N THR A 86 18.54 3.47 -1.85
CA THR A 86 18.31 4.90 -1.65
C THR A 86 18.45 5.63 -2.98
N ASP A 87 17.55 6.59 -3.23
CA ASP A 87 17.55 7.40 -4.44
C ASP A 87 17.19 8.85 -4.11
N THR A 88 17.42 9.77 -5.05
CA THR A 88 17.00 11.16 -4.94
C THR A 88 15.90 11.43 -5.94
N THR A 89 14.78 11.95 -5.49
CA THR A 89 13.63 12.30 -6.33
C THR A 89 13.17 13.73 -6.03
N THR A 90 12.17 14.20 -6.76
CA THR A 90 11.54 15.50 -6.54
C THR A 90 10.04 15.30 -6.35
N VAL A 91 9.50 15.82 -5.25
CA VAL A 91 8.07 15.84 -4.95
C VAL A 91 7.62 17.28 -4.83
N ASP A 92 6.67 17.72 -5.65
CA ASP A 92 6.13 19.08 -5.65
C ASP A 92 7.21 20.17 -5.62
N SER A 93 8.25 20.02 -6.46
CA SER A 93 9.43 20.91 -6.55
C SER A 93 10.45 20.80 -5.40
N TYR A 94 10.20 19.97 -4.39
CA TYR A 94 11.15 19.71 -3.31
C TYR A 94 12.05 18.52 -3.65
N LYS A 95 13.36 18.67 -3.46
CA LYS A 95 14.29 17.54 -3.53
C LYS A 95 14.10 16.65 -2.32
N THR A 96 13.78 15.39 -2.55
CA THR A 96 13.58 14.38 -1.52
C THR A 96 14.53 13.21 -1.72
N LYS A 97 14.85 12.51 -0.63
CA LYS A 97 15.55 11.21 -0.66
C LYS A 97 14.53 10.11 -0.50
N SER A 98 14.50 9.18 -1.44
CA SER A 98 13.63 7.99 -1.40
C SER A 98 14.40 6.80 -0.85
N TYR A 99 13.91 6.20 0.23
CA TYR A 99 14.48 5.00 0.84
C TYR A 99 13.50 3.85 0.65
N ILE A 100 14.02 2.70 0.23
CA ILE A 100 13.20 1.54 -0.15
C ILE A 100 13.62 0.32 0.66
N TRP A 101 12.66 -0.33 1.28
CA TRP A 101 12.80 -1.61 1.99
C TRP A 101 11.98 -2.68 1.29
N ASN A 102 12.64 -3.76 0.87
CA ASN A 102 12.00 -4.93 0.30
C ASN A 102 11.97 -6.05 1.35
N LYS A 103 10.79 -6.49 1.74
CA LYS A 103 10.56 -7.57 2.71
C LYS A 103 9.70 -8.66 2.07
N GLY A 104 10.34 -9.60 1.37
CA GLY A 104 9.62 -10.57 0.55
C GLY A 104 8.89 -9.91 -0.61
N ALA A 105 7.57 -10.04 -0.65
CA ALA A 105 6.71 -9.40 -1.66
C ALA A 105 6.31 -7.96 -1.29
N VAL A 106 6.55 -7.53 -0.03
CA VAL A 106 6.17 -6.19 0.43
C VAL A 106 7.29 -5.21 0.15
N THR A 107 6.96 -4.07 -0.41
CA THR A 107 7.84 -2.92 -0.57
C THR A 107 7.34 -1.76 0.29
N VAL A 108 8.23 -1.21 1.10
CA VAL A 108 8.02 0.05 1.82
C VAL A 108 8.90 1.10 1.18
N THR A 109 8.33 2.23 0.79
CA THR A 109 9.04 3.40 0.30
C THR A 109 8.77 4.57 1.22
N VAL A 110 9.82 5.24 1.68
CA VAL A 110 9.71 6.45 2.51
C VAL A 110 10.54 7.56 1.89
N GLN A 111 9.94 8.73 1.75
CA GLN A 111 10.59 9.92 1.22
C GLN A 111 10.87 10.92 2.33
N PHE A 112 12.07 11.49 2.29
CA PHE A 112 12.58 12.43 3.30
C PHE A 112 12.92 13.78 2.66
N ALA A 113 12.56 14.88 3.34
CA ALA A 113 12.90 16.25 2.94
C ALA A 113 13.34 17.08 4.16
N PRO A 114 14.63 17.37 4.36
CA PRO A 114 15.81 16.65 3.84
C PRO A 114 16.10 15.35 4.59
N ASP A 115 15.70 15.25 5.89
CA ASP A 115 15.94 14.14 6.82
C ASP A 115 14.69 13.72 7.59
N LYS A 116 13.55 14.34 7.31
CA LYS A 116 12.22 14.08 7.89
C LYS A 116 11.31 13.45 6.84
N VAL A 117 10.48 12.51 7.27
CA VAL A 117 9.50 11.85 6.41
C VAL A 117 8.45 12.84 5.91
N VAL A 118 8.23 12.87 4.60
CA VAL A 118 7.18 13.68 3.95
C VAL A 118 6.17 12.84 3.20
N THR A 119 6.54 11.60 2.83
CA THR A 119 5.64 10.63 2.21
C THR A 119 6.05 9.23 2.64
N LYS A 120 5.10 8.36 2.88
CA LYS A 120 5.32 6.93 3.07
C LYS A 120 4.36 6.10 2.23
N ASP A 121 4.85 5.01 1.68
CA ASP A 121 4.10 4.07 0.86
C ASP A 121 4.42 2.63 1.27
N ILE A 122 3.42 1.76 1.23
CA ILE A 122 3.59 0.33 1.44
C ILE A 122 2.70 -0.44 0.47
N THR A 123 3.27 -1.41 -0.24
CA THR A 123 2.58 -2.23 -1.24
C THR A 123 2.93 -3.71 -1.09
N GLY A 124 2.16 -4.56 -1.74
CA GLY A 124 2.44 -5.99 -1.82
C GLY A 124 2.04 -6.79 -0.59
N PHE A 125 1.20 -6.26 0.28
CA PHE A 125 0.68 -6.98 1.43
C PHE A 125 -0.03 -8.27 1.04
N LYS A 126 0.16 -9.29 1.87
CA LYS A 126 -0.59 -10.53 1.79
C LYS A 126 -1.29 -10.74 3.11
N TRP A 127 -2.55 -10.40 3.13
CA TRP A 127 -3.44 -10.77 4.21
C TRP A 127 -3.80 -12.26 4.14
N GLY A 128 -4.29 -12.83 5.20
CA GLY A 128 -4.90 -14.16 5.17
C GLY A 128 -6.11 -14.21 4.23
N LYS A 129 -6.81 -15.34 4.18
CA LYS A 129 -8.08 -15.42 3.47
C LYS A 129 -9.03 -14.38 4.06
N ARG A 130 -9.54 -13.50 3.21
CA ARG A 130 -10.52 -12.45 3.56
C ARG A 130 -11.85 -12.74 2.88
N ASP A 131 -12.94 -12.35 3.56
CA ASP A 131 -14.26 -12.34 2.95
C ASP A 131 -14.31 -11.25 1.87
N GLU A 132 -14.93 -11.54 0.74
CA GLU A 132 -15.11 -10.60 -0.38
C GLU A 132 -16.27 -9.63 -0.07
N LYS A 133 -16.05 -8.72 0.90
CA LYS A 133 -17.07 -7.79 1.37
C LYS A 133 -17.21 -6.54 0.51
N LEU A 134 -16.20 -6.22 -0.29
CA LEU A 134 -16.19 -5.03 -1.15
C LEU A 134 -16.49 -5.45 -2.59
N ASP A 135 -17.77 -5.53 -2.93
CA ASP A 135 -18.30 -5.69 -4.29
C ASP A 135 -18.66 -4.33 -4.90
N LEU A 136 -19.14 -4.31 -6.15
CA LEU A 136 -19.50 -3.09 -6.84
C LEU A 136 -20.64 -2.32 -6.14
N ALA A 137 -21.63 -3.01 -5.59
CA ALA A 137 -22.74 -2.38 -4.87
C ALA A 137 -22.26 -1.75 -3.55
N ALA A 138 -21.41 -2.48 -2.80
CA ALA A 138 -20.77 -1.99 -1.59
C ALA A 138 -19.89 -0.76 -1.88
N PHE A 139 -19.05 -0.82 -2.93
CA PHE A 139 -18.22 0.29 -3.36
C PHE A 139 -19.06 1.53 -3.71
N ASN A 140 -20.13 1.37 -4.48
CA ASN A 140 -21.02 2.47 -4.86
C ASN A 140 -21.73 3.08 -3.64
N SER A 141 -21.98 2.29 -2.59
CA SER A 141 -22.64 2.76 -1.36
C SER A 141 -21.74 3.61 -0.44
N ILE A 142 -20.41 3.59 -0.62
CA ILE A 142 -19.50 4.44 0.16
C ILE A 142 -19.71 5.89 -0.26
N GLN A 143 -20.14 6.74 0.65
CA GLN A 143 -20.42 8.16 0.37
C GLN A 143 -19.16 9.01 0.55
N ASP A 144 -19.07 10.13 -0.17
CA ASP A 144 -18.07 11.16 0.11
C ASP A 144 -18.19 11.61 1.56
N GLY A 145 -17.06 11.90 2.19
CA GLY A 145 -17.01 12.24 3.63
C GLY A 145 -16.94 11.02 4.57
N THR A 146 -17.14 9.78 4.08
CA THR A 146 -16.93 8.57 4.90
C THR A 146 -15.50 8.54 5.44
N SER A 147 -15.30 8.25 6.73
CA SER A 147 -13.97 8.20 7.32
C SER A 147 -13.16 6.98 6.84
N TYR A 148 -11.82 7.12 6.78
CA TYR A 148 -10.92 6.00 6.50
C TYR A 148 -11.14 4.86 7.50
N ASP A 149 -11.29 5.20 8.79
CA ASP A 149 -11.47 4.22 9.86
C ASP A 149 -12.77 3.42 9.69
N ASP A 150 -13.87 4.05 9.26
CA ASP A 150 -15.14 3.35 9.00
C ASP A 150 -15.04 2.41 7.80
N VAL A 151 -14.31 2.82 6.75
CA VAL A 151 -14.06 1.96 5.59
C VAL A 151 -13.22 0.75 5.99
N VAL A 152 -12.14 0.96 6.74
CA VAL A 152 -11.27 -0.14 7.23
C VAL A 152 -12.05 -1.07 8.17
N LYS A 153 -12.84 -0.53 9.09
CA LYS A 153 -13.68 -1.32 10.00
C LYS A 153 -14.67 -2.22 9.24
N LYS A 154 -15.23 -1.74 8.13
CA LYS A 154 -16.24 -2.45 7.36
C LYS A 154 -15.64 -3.46 6.39
N TYR A 155 -14.59 -3.08 5.67
CA TYR A 155 -14.04 -3.85 4.55
C TYR A 155 -12.67 -4.47 4.85
N GLY A 156 -12.05 -4.11 5.98
CA GLY A 156 -10.71 -4.56 6.39
C GLY A 156 -9.61 -3.64 5.86
N GLU A 157 -8.39 -3.88 6.33
CA GLU A 157 -7.19 -3.12 5.96
C GLU A 157 -6.91 -3.16 4.45
N PRO A 158 -6.45 -2.07 3.83
CA PRO A 158 -6.03 -2.06 2.43
C PRO A 158 -4.80 -2.92 2.19
N ASP A 159 -4.60 -3.33 0.94
CA ASP A 159 -3.44 -4.10 0.50
C ASP A 159 -2.25 -3.18 0.15
N SER A 160 -2.51 -1.91 -0.12
CA SER A 160 -1.53 -0.86 -0.35
C SER A 160 -2.00 0.44 0.26
N LEU A 161 -1.07 1.23 0.77
CA LEU A 161 -1.35 2.50 1.42
C LEU A 161 -0.26 3.51 1.09
N ASN A 162 -0.67 4.71 0.70
CA ASN A 162 0.20 5.87 0.56
C ASN A 162 -0.29 6.99 1.47
N GLU A 163 0.62 7.65 2.19
CA GLU A 163 0.32 8.81 3.03
C GLU A 163 1.24 9.97 2.72
N SER A 164 0.70 11.17 2.65
CA SER A 164 1.42 12.44 2.51
C SER A 164 0.75 13.54 3.33
N LEU A 165 1.50 14.61 3.63
CA LEU A 165 0.99 15.80 4.29
C LEU A 165 1.54 17.03 3.56
N LEU A 166 0.63 17.83 3.01
CA LEU A 166 0.97 19.03 2.26
C LEU A 166 -0.03 20.15 2.58
N LEU A 167 0.51 21.33 2.95
CA LEU A 167 -0.30 22.52 3.31
C LEU A 167 -1.39 22.23 4.33
N GLY A 168 -1.06 21.42 5.36
CA GLY A 168 -1.97 21.04 6.44
C GLY A 168 -3.00 19.97 6.03
N THR A 169 -2.99 19.51 4.78
CA THR A 169 -3.88 18.45 4.31
C THR A 169 -3.15 17.10 4.32
N LYS A 170 -3.60 16.19 5.20
CA LYS A 170 -3.14 14.80 5.20
C LYS A 170 -3.94 14.02 4.15
N THR A 171 -3.26 13.52 3.13
CA THR A 171 -3.84 12.65 2.10
C THR A 171 -3.45 11.20 2.36
N VAL A 172 -4.45 10.32 2.33
CA VAL A 172 -4.28 8.86 2.42
C VAL A 172 -4.93 8.25 1.18
N THR A 173 -4.14 7.55 0.35
CA THR A 173 -4.66 6.74 -0.74
C THR A 173 -4.52 5.27 -0.39
N ALA A 174 -5.65 4.57 -0.33
CA ALA A 174 -5.76 3.17 0.08
C ALA A 174 -6.28 2.31 -1.07
N LEU A 175 -5.64 1.16 -1.31
CA LEU A 175 -5.97 0.26 -2.41
C LEU A 175 -6.29 -1.13 -1.89
N TRP A 176 -7.43 -1.67 -2.30
CA TRP A 176 -7.87 -3.04 -2.05
C TRP A 176 -7.84 -3.84 -3.35
N TYR A 177 -7.11 -4.94 -3.37
CA TYR A 177 -7.14 -5.96 -4.44
C TYR A 177 -7.32 -7.37 -3.88
N THR A 178 -7.50 -7.50 -2.55
CA THR A 178 -7.98 -8.71 -1.87
C THR A 178 -9.17 -8.38 -0.96
N GLY A 179 -10.01 -9.36 -0.65
CA GLY A 179 -11.25 -9.11 0.10
C GLY A 179 -12.31 -8.32 -0.70
N ILE A 180 -12.11 -8.22 -2.01
CA ILE A 180 -13.02 -7.61 -2.98
C ILE A 180 -13.66 -8.69 -3.85
N LYS A 181 -14.83 -8.39 -4.43
CA LYS A 181 -15.50 -9.26 -5.39
C LYS A 181 -15.27 -8.74 -6.81
N GLY A 182 -14.24 -9.28 -7.44
CA GLY A 182 -13.80 -8.89 -8.77
C GLY A 182 -14.29 -9.82 -9.88
N LYS A 183 -14.28 -9.33 -11.13
CA LYS A 183 -14.52 -10.11 -12.35
C LYS A 183 -13.28 -10.92 -12.73
N ASP A 184 -12.10 -10.37 -12.49
CA ASP A 184 -10.82 -10.98 -12.81
C ASP A 184 -9.75 -10.67 -11.75
N ALA A 185 -8.50 -11.13 -12.00
CA ALA A 185 -7.37 -10.95 -11.11
C ALA A 185 -6.84 -9.50 -11.04
N GLY A 186 -7.25 -8.63 -11.94
CA GLY A 186 -6.87 -7.20 -11.99
C GLY A 186 -7.84 -6.30 -11.23
N ALA A 187 -8.94 -6.86 -10.73
CA ALA A 187 -9.95 -6.09 -10.01
C ALA A 187 -9.35 -5.38 -8.79
N ASN A 188 -9.75 -4.13 -8.58
CA ASN A 188 -9.30 -3.33 -7.45
C ASN A 188 -10.28 -2.21 -7.10
N ALA A 189 -10.12 -1.68 -5.89
CA ALA A 189 -10.79 -0.46 -5.42
C ALA A 189 -9.74 0.48 -4.82
N SER A 190 -9.70 1.72 -5.27
CA SER A 190 -8.83 2.78 -4.75
C SER A 190 -9.69 3.89 -4.15
N LEU A 191 -9.39 4.25 -2.91
CA LEU A 191 -10.06 5.31 -2.17
C LEU A 191 -9.03 6.33 -1.67
N THR A 192 -9.31 7.61 -1.87
CA THR A 192 -8.48 8.73 -1.40
C THR A 192 -9.22 9.51 -0.34
N PHE A 193 -8.55 9.72 0.78
CA PHE A 193 -9.06 10.45 1.93
C PHE A 193 -8.20 11.68 2.20
N GLU A 194 -8.84 12.80 2.46
CA GLU A 194 -8.19 14.02 2.95
C GLU A 194 -8.66 14.31 4.38
N ASN A 195 -7.71 14.41 5.30
CA ASN A 195 -7.99 14.59 6.72
C ASN A 195 -9.03 13.60 7.26
N ASN A 196 -8.84 12.31 6.93
CA ASN A 196 -9.72 11.19 7.30
C ASN A 196 -11.12 11.19 6.64
N SER A 197 -11.36 12.00 5.62
CA SER A 197 -12.66 12.13 4.91
C SER A 197 -12.50 11.69 3.46
N LEU A 198 -13.34 10.79 2.97
CA LEU A 198 -13.30 10.32 1.57
C LEU A 198 -13.59 11.47 0.60
N THR A 199 -12.67 11.71 -0.33
CA THR A 199 -12.78 12.76 -1.36
C THR A 199 -12.81 12.21 -2.77
N SER A 200 -12.30 10.98 -2.97
CA SER A 200 -12.31 10.34 -4.29
C SER A 200 -12.30 8.82 -4.15
N LYS A 201 -12.98 8.15 -5.08
CA LYS A 201 -12.95 6.68 -5.19
C LYS A 201 -12.98 6.25 -6.65
N THR A 202 -12.20 5.23 -6.98
CA THR A 202 -12.18 4.58 -8.29
C THR A 202 -12.15 3.07 -8.13
N GLN A 203 -12.62 2.34 -9.12
CA GLN A 203 -12.58 0.88 -9.11
C GLN A 203 -12.32 0.35 -10.53
N THR A 204 -11.76 -0.85 -10.60
CA THR A 204 -11.58 -1.61 -11.82
C THR A 204 -12.19 -2.99 -11.58
N ASP A 205 -13.07 -3.42 -12.49
CA ASP A 205 -13.63 -4.76 -12.59
C ASP A 205 -14.24 -5.36 -11.31
N LEU A 206 -14.79 -4.54 -10.42
CA LEU A 206 -15.68 -5.03 -9.35
C LEU A 206 -17.01 -5.56 -9.96
N LYS A 207 -17.63 -6.54 -9.31
CA LYS A 207 -18.93 -7.13 -9.71
C LYS A 207 -19.92 -7.25 -8.54
#